data_97d2ee4420be1867dde04e731a43a873
#
_entry.id   97d2ee4420be1867dde04e731a43a873
#
_cell.length_a   1.000
_cell.length_b   1.000
_cell.length_c   1.000
_cell.angle_alpha   90.00
_cell.angle_beta   90.00
_cell.angle_gamma   90.00
#
_symmetry.space_group_name_H-M   'P 1'
#
loop_
_entity.id
_entity.type
_entity.pdbx_description
1 polymer ?
#
loop_
_entity_poly.entity_id
_entity_poly.type
_entity_poly.pdbx_seq_one_letter_code
_entity_poly.pdbx_strand_id
1 'polypeptide(L)'
;MLKKTLLILLSIMTLTLNAQTSIDNSIHQFKVADIYGNIFDFSQLKGKKVMIVNTASKCGLTYKYEALQNLYSQYKDLNFVIIGFPSNDFLWQEPGSNEEIIDFCEQNYGVTFPMMSKITVKGNKKHPIYQFLTQKSKNNYRDSRVTWNFQKYLINKEGRIEKIISPRTRPDSEEIVSWITDVN
;
A
#
# COMPACT_ATOMS: atom_id res chain seq x y z
N MET A 1 -62.43 -50.86 8.77
CA MET A 1 -62.06 -49.70 7.92
C MET A 1 -60.88 -49.02 8.60
N LEU A 2 -59.66 -49.20 8.12
CA LEU A 2 -58.42 -48.75 8.76
C LEU A 2 -57.96 -47.49 8.02
N LYS A 3 -58.06 -46.29 8.67
CA LYS A 3 -57.59 -45.03 8.11
C LYS A 3 -56.05 -45.00 8.27
N LYS A 4 -55.34 -45.06 7.16
CA LYS A 4 -53.87 -44.85 7.11
C LYS A 4 -53.62 -43.31 7.14
N THR A 5 -53.09 -42.82 8.24
CA THR A 5 -52.59 -41.46 8.35
C THR A 5 -51.16 -41.39 7.82
N LEU A 6 -50.97 -40.70 6.70
CA LEU A 6 -49.67 -40.50 6.08
C LEU A 6 -48.99 -39.27 6.74
N LEU A 7 -47.96 -39.50 7.58
CA LEU A 7 -47.11 -38.45 8.11
C LEU A 7 -46.10 -38.02 7.03
N ILE A 8 -46.26 -36.80 6.51
CA ILE A 8 -45.28 -36.16 5.65
C ILE A 8 -44.24 -35.48 6.55
N LEU A 9 -43.07 -36.09 6.68
CA LEU A 9 -41.90 -35.44 7.30
C LEU A 9 -41.35 -34.41 6.32
N LEU A 10 -41.61 -33.12 6.59
CA LEU A 10 -41.00 -32.00 5.86
C LEU A 10 -39.59 -31.78 6.42
N SER A 11 -38.57 -32.32 5.75
CA SER A 11 -37.17 -32.08 6.07
C SER A 11 -36.81 -30.66 5.65
N ILE A 12 -36.76 -29.74 6.60
CA ILE A 12 -36.25 -28.41 6.39
C ILE A 12 -34.73 -28.47 6.38
N MET A 13 -34.15 -28.59 5.19
CA MET A 13 -32.71 -28.51 4.97
C MET A 13 -32.30 -27.06 5.08
N THR A 14 -31.89 -26.62 6.28
CA THR A 14 -31.30 -25.29 6.50
C THR A 14 -29.94 -25.23 5.81
N LEU A 15 -29.87 -24.62 4.63
CA LEU A 15 -28.60 -24.21 4.04
C LEU A 15 -28.02 -23.10 4.92
N THR A 16 -27.07 -23.47 5.78
CA THR A 16 -26.18 -22.50 6.41
C THR A 16 -25.23 -21.97 5.33
N LEU A 17 -25.55 -20.80 4.80
CA LEU A 17 -24.65 -20.04 3.94
C LEU A 17 -23.46 -19.59 4.81
N ASN A 18 -22.41 -20.40 4.85
CA ASN A 18 -21.12 -19.96 5.39
C ASN A 18 -20.62 -18.85 4.47
N ALA A 19 -20.89 -17.59 4.85
CA ALA A 19 -20.21 -16.44 4.28
C ALA A 19 -18.73 -16.58 4.65
N GLN A 20 -17.97 -17.25 3.79
CA GLN A 20 -16.53 -17.27 3.86
C GLN A 20 -16.07 -15.85 3.62
N THR A 21 -15.75 -15.10 4.69
CA THR A 21 -15.09 -13.80 4.59
C THR A 21 -13.76 -14.06 3.92
N SER A 22 -13.72 -13.89 2.60
CA SER A 22 -12.47 -13.90 1.87
C SER A 22 -11.59 -12.81 2.47
N ILE A 23 -10.48 -13.21 3.08
CA ILE A 23 -9.46 -12.27 3.54
C ILE A 23 -9.07 -11.47 2.30
N ASP A 24 -9.39 -10.19 2.30
CA ASP A 24 -8.99 -9.31 1.20
C ASP A 24 -7.46 -9.14 1.25
N ASN A 25 -6.75 -9.93 0.41
CA ASN A 25 -5.30 -9.90 0.31
C ASN A 25 -4.83 -8.72 -0.57
N SER A 26 -5.50 -7.58 -0.48
CA SER A 26 -5.16 -6.37 -1.22
C SER A 26 -4.90 -5.18 -0.29
N ILE A 27 -4.18 -4.17 -0.82
CA ILE A 27 -4.00 -2.91 -0.09
C ILE A 27 -5.31 -2.14 0.08
N HIS A 28 -6.35 -2.46 -0.67
CA HIS A 28 -7.63 -1.76 -0.66
C HIS A 28 -8.40 -1.89 0.65
N GLN A 29 -8.03 -2.82 1.52
CA GLN A 29 -8.60 -3.01 2.86
C GLN A 29 -8.15 -1.96 3.89
N PHE A 30 -7.11 -1.16 3.59
CA PHE A 30 -6.52 -0.26 4.57
C PHE A 30 -7.15 1.13 4.56
N LYS A 31 -7.25 1.70 5.77
CA LYS A 31 -7.51 3.12 6.03
C LYS A 31 -6.37 3.63 6.88
N VAL A 32 -5.69 4.66 6.42
CA VAL A 32 -4.47 5.18 7.05
C VAL A 32 -4.59 6.70 7.17
N ALA A 33 -4.08 7.28 8.26
CA ALA A 33 -4.02 8.71 8.38
C ALA A 33 -3.04 9.29 7.33
N ASP A 34 -3.49 10.30 6.57
CA ASP A 34 -2.60 11.09 5.72
C ASP A 34 -1.72 12.02 6.57
N ILE A 35 -0.82 12.76 5.94
CA ILE A 35 0.14 13.63 6.64
C ILE A 35 -0.54 14.79 7.37
N TYR A 36 -1.77 15.12 7.00
CA TYR A 36 -2.61 16.16 7.62
C TYR A 36 -3.54 15.59 8.71
N GLY A 37 -3.49 14.27 8.97
CA GLY A 37 -4.31 13.58 9.97
C GLY A 37 -5.70 13.13 9.47
N ASN A 38 -6.04 13.33 8.20
CA ASN A 38 -7.30 12.85 7.64
C ASN A 38 -7.19 11.36 7.29
N ILE A 39 -8.34 10.67 7.24
CA ILE A 39 -8.36 9.26 6.85
C ILE A 39 -8.27 9.13 5.33
N PHE A 40 -7.20 8.53 4.86
CA PHE A 40 -7.02 8.11 3.47
C PHE A 40 -7.50 6.66 3.31
N ASP A 41 -8.57 6.46 2.57
CA ASP A 41 -9.14 5.13 2.31
C ASP A 41 -8.53 4.53 1.03
N PHE A 42 -7.75 3.46 1.19
CA PHE A 42 -7.09 2.80 0.06
C PHE A 42 -8.06 2.12 -0.91
N SER A 43 -9.34 1.97 -0.56
CA SER A 43 -10.34 1.45 -1.48
C SER A 43 -10.55 2.35 -2.71
N GLN A 44 -10.26 3.65 -2.61
CA GLN A 44 -10.29 4.62 -3.72
C GLN A 44 -9.19 4.39 -4.76
N LEU A 45 -8.22 3.53 -4.45
CA LEU A 45 -7.12 3.16 -5.35
C LEU A 45 -7.43 1.96 -6.25
N LYS A 46 -8.63 1.38 -6.15
CA LYS A 46 -9.05 0.28 -7.02
C LYS A 46 -8.92 0.69 -8.50
N GLY A 47 -8.35 -0.21 -9.30
CA GLY A 47 -8.11 0.05 -10.71
C GLY A 47 -6.87 0.90 -11.03
N LYS A 48 -6.11 1.32 -10.00
CA LYS A 48 -4.87 2.08 -10.17
C LYS A 48 -3.64 1.22 -9.89
N LYS A 49 -2.56 1.45 -10.63
CA LYS A 49 -1.22 0.99 -10.25
C LYS A 49 -0.69 1.90 -9.15
N VAL A 50 -0.21 1.31 -8.06
CA VAL A 50 0.21 2.04 -6.87
C VAL A 50 1.67 1.77 -6.57
N MET A 51 2.49 2.81 -6.39
CA MET A 51 3.81 2.70 -5.82
C MET A 51 3.77 3.14 -4.36
N ILE A 52 4.00 2.21 -3.43
CA ILE A 52 4.21 2.55 -2.02
C ILE A 52 5.70 2.68 -1.77
N VAL A 53 6.11 3.79 -1.14
CA VAL A 53 7.52 4.08 -0.84
C VAL A 53 7.67 4.62 0.58
N ASN A 54 8.62 4.08 1.36
CA ASN A 54 8.99 4.68 2.64
C ASN A 54 10.06 5.75 2.44
N THR A 55 9.90 6.90 3.09
CA THR A 55 10.70 8.10 2.83
C THR A 55 11.38 8.64 4.09
N ALA A 56 12.36 9.51 3.89
CA ALA A 56 13.02 10.24 4.96
C ALA A 56 13.67 11.54 4.43
N SER A 57 13.61 12.63 5.23
CA SER A 57 14.08 13.96 4.86
C SER A 57 15.60 14.15 5.04
N LYS A 58 16.26 13.35 5.90
CA LYS A 58 17.70 13.47 6.24
C LYS A 58 18.52 12.24 5.81
N CYS A 59 18.15 11.64 4.67
CA CYS A 59 18.79 10.45 4.12
C CYS A 59 19.69 10.83 2.93
N GLY A 60 20.79 10.10 2.73
CA GLY A 60 21.60 10.24 1.51
C GLY A 60 20.83 9.95 0.20
N LEU A 61 19.62 9.35 0.29
CA LEU A 61 18.75 9.10 -0.85
C LEU A 61 17.60 10.11 -0.99
N THR A 62 17.53 11.14 -0.16
CA THR A 62 16.42 12.13 -0.13
C THR A 62 16.22 12.84 -1.48
N TYR A 63 17.29 13.02 -2.27
CA TYR A 63 17.21 13.55 -3.64
C TYR A 63 16.25 12.75 -4.57
N LYS A 64 15.89 11.52 -4.20
CA LYS A 64 14.94 10.71 -4.96
C LYS A 64 13.51 11.22 -4.93
N TYR A 65 13.18 12.16 -4.03
CA TYR A 65 11.88 12.85 -4.07
C TYR A 65 11.66 13.55 -5.41
N GLU A 66 12.71 14.18 -5.97
CA GLU A 66 12.61 14.81 -7.28
C GLU A 66 12.19 13.82 -8.38
N ALA A 67 12.86 12.67 -8.45
CA ALA A 67 12.52 11.63 -9.43
C ALA A 67 11.14 11.01 -9.18
N LEU A 68 10.71 10.86 -7.89
CA LEU A 68 9.35 10.42 -7.54
C LEU A 68 8.30 11.43 -8.01
N GLN A 69 8.55 12.72 -7.76
CA GLN A 69 7.61 13.77 -8.17
C GLN A 69 7.51 13.89 -9.69
N ASN A 70 8.64 13.85 -10.39
CA ASN A 70 8.65 13.86 -11.86
C ASN A 70 7.87 12.67 -12.43
N LEU A 71 8.12 11.47 -11.89
CA LEU A 71 7.40 10.26 -12.28
C LEU A 71 5.89 10.39 -12.02
N TYR A 72 5.50 10.88 -10.86
CA TYR A 72 4.10 11.11 -10.53
C TYR A 72 3.44 12.12 -11.47
N SER A 73 4.08 13.25 -11.70
CA SER A 73 3.56 14.29 -12.60
C SER A 73 3.35 13.78 -14.02
N GLN A 74 4.26 12.92 -14.51
CA GLN A 74 4.21 12.38 -15.86
C GLN A 74 3.13 11.30 -16.04
N TYR A 75 2.88 10.47 -15.01
CA TYR A 75 2.09 9.25 -15.18
C TYR A 75 0.78 9.22 -14.36
N LYS A 76 0.48 10.21 -13.50
CA LYS A 76 -0.74 10.21 -12.67
C LYS A 76 -2.03 10.06 -13.47
N ASP A 77 -2.07 10.58 -14.69
CA ASP A 77 -3.24 10.50 -15.57
C ASP A 77 -3.40 9.13 -16.26
N LEU A 78 -2.42 8.22 -16.10
CA LEU A 78 -2.48 6.82 -16.53
C LEU A 78 -2.95 5.86 -15.43
N ASN A 79 -3.77 6.33 -14.50
CA ASN A 79 -4.20 5.55 -13.33
C ASN A 79 -3.01 5.03 -12.49
N PHE A 80 -1.97 5.82 -12.36
CA PHE A 80 -0.83 5.58 -11.50
C PHE A 80 -0.82 6.55 -10.31
N VAL A 81 -0.47 6.06 -9.12
CA VAL A 81 -0.34 6.88 -7.93
C VAL A 81 0.87 6.45 -7.10
N ILE A 82 1.55 7.43 -6.50
CA ILE A 82 2.60 7.21 -5.50
C ILE A 82 2.01 7.52 -4.13
N ILE A 83 2.28 6.66 -3.15
CA ILE A 83 1.93 6.86 -1.74
C ILE A 83 3.22 6.85 -0.92
N GLY A 84 3.57 8.01 -0.34
CA GLY A 84 4.75 8.18 0.50
C GLY A 84 4.45 7.89 1.97
N PHE A 85 5.32 7.14 2.62
CA PHE A 85 5.26 6.86 4.06
C PHE A 85 6.54 7.32 4.74
N PRO A 86 6.56 8.48 5.39
CA PRO A 86 7.69 8.91 6.20
C PRO A 86 7.97 7.91 7.33
N SER A 87 9.25 7.61 7.58
CA SER A 87 9.64 6.69 8.65
C SER A 87 10.98 7.04 9.27
N ASN A 88 11.02 7.07 10.60
CA ASN A 88 12.24 7.34 11.37
C ASN A 88 13.05 6.07 11.73
N ASP A 89 12.69 4.92 11.16
CA ASP A 89 13.27 3.62 11.55
C ASP A 89 14.71 3.38 11.08
N PHE A 90 15.23 4.22 10.20
CA PHE A 90 16.57 4.08 9.64
C PHE A 90 17.45 5.25 10.09
N LEU A 91 18.23 5.02 11.14
CA LEU A 91 19.20 5.97 11.71
C LEU A 91 18.60 7.35 12.04
N TRP A 92 17.32 7.37 12.47
CA TRP A 92 16.61 8.62 12.82
C TRP A 92 16.65 9.69 11.74
N GLN A 93 16.57 9.25 10.47
CA GLN A 93 16.66 10.13 9.31
C GLN A 93 15.33 10.83 8.96
N GLU A 94 14.27 10.63 9.78
CA GLU A 94 12.98 11.35 9.66
C GLU A 94 12.52 11.85 11.05
N PRO A 95 13.27 12.77 11.69
CA PRO A 95 12.96 13.20 13.06
C PRO A 95 11.78 14.18 13.15
N GLY A 96 11.43 14.88 12.06
CA GLY A 96 10.44 15.93 12.01
C GLY A 96 9.02 15.49 12.38
N SER A 97 8.14 16.44 12.70
CA SER A 97 6.70 16.24 12.78
C SER A 97 6.11 16.00 11.39
N ASN A 98 4.84 15.64 11.29
CA ASN A 98 4.16 15.52 9.99
C ASN A 98 4.16 16.85 9.23
N GLU A 99 3.93 17.97 9.93
CA GLU A 99 3.93 19.32 9.38
C GLU A 99 5.32 19.69 8.82
N GLU A 100 6.38 19.45 9.60
CA GLU A 100 7.76 19.71 9.16
C GLU A 100 8.14 18.84 7.95
N ILE A 101 7.64 17.61 7.87
CA ILE A 101 7.91 16.70 6.76
C ILE A 101 7.22 17.15 5.49
N ILE A 102 5.93 17.54 5.55
CA ILE A 102 5.22 17.97 4.35
C ILE A 102 5.78 19.31 3.84
N ASP A 103 6.04 20.24 4.72
CA ASP A 103 6.68 21.52 4.37
C ASP A 103 8.03 21.28 3.68
N PHE A 104 8.85 20.38 4.21
CA PHE A 104 10.13 20.01 3.59
C PHE A 104 9.93 19.42 2.19
N CYS A 105 8.98 18.50 2.02
CA CYS A 105 8.71 17.85 0.75
C CYS A 105 8.19 18.82 -0.32
N GLU A 106 7.27 19.72 0.07
CA GLU A 106 6.69 20.70 -0.85
C GLU A 106 7.71 21.78 -1.24
N GLN A 107 8.42 22.36 -0.27
CA GLN A 107 9.35 23.46 -0.52
C GLN A 107 10.60 23.02 -1.29
N ASN A 108 11.14 21.82 -1.04
CA ASN A 108 12.40 21.38 -1.64
C ASN A 108 12.22 20.56 -2.92
N TYR A 109 11.07 19.87 -3.07
CA TYR A 109 10.85 18.92 -4.16
C TYR A 109 9.52 19.09 -4.89
N GLY A 110 8.67 20.03 -4.44
CA GLY A 110 7.34 20.25 -5.02
C GLY A 110 6.45 19.01 -4.97
N VAL A 111 6.56 18.20 -3.91
CA VAL A 111 5.80 16.94 -3.79
C VAL A 111 4.30 17.19 -3.79
N THR A 112 3.59 16.54 -4.70
CA THR A 112 2.13 16.60 -4.83
C THR A 112 1.46 15.23 -4.77
N PHE A 113 2.23 14.14 -4.74
CA PHE A 113 1.67 12.81 -4.51
C PHE A 113 1.28 12.63 -3.03
N PRO A 114 0.25 11.81 -2.73
CA PRO A 114 -0.21 11.58 -1.37
C PRO A 114 0.90 11.14 -0.42
N MET A 115 1.07 11.90 0.67
CA MET A 115 1.94 11.57 1.79
C MET A 115 1.08 11.14 2.98
N MET A 116 1.46 10.02 3.61
CA MET A 116 0.81 9.52 4.82
C MET A 116 1.51 10.03 6.07
N SER A 117 0.85 9.97 7.21
CA SER A 117 1.47 10.24 8.51
C SER A 117 2.70 9.37 8.72
N LYS A 118 3.68 9.89 9.47
CA LYS A 118 4.89 9.16 9.83
C LYS A 118 4.57 7.89 10.61
N ILE A 119 5.10 6.75 10.16
CA ILE A 119 4.85 5.44 10.75
C ILE A 119 6.13 4.62 10.94
N THR A 120 6.00 3.53 11.70
CA THR A 120 7.03 2.49 11.80
C THR A 120 6.86 1.47 10.67
N VAL A 121 7.94 1.20 9.91
CA VAL A 121 7.95 0.30 8.75
C VAL A 121 8.73 -0.99 8.98
N LYS A 122 9.46 -1.11 10.09
CA LYS A 122 10.23 -2.31 10.45
C LYS A 122 10.02 -2.77 11.90
N GLY A 123 10.54 -3.96 12.25
CA GLY A 123 10.41 -4.53 13.59
C GLY A 123 8.99 -5.01 13.92
N ASN A 124 8.78 -5.32 15.21
CA ASN A 124 7.52 -5.93 15.65
C ASN A 124 6.36 -4.92 15.74
N LYS A 125 6.68 -3.63 15.82
CA LYS A 125 5.69 -2.53 15.89
C LYS A 125 5.36 -1.90 14.55
N LYS A 126 5.79 -2.50 13.42
CA LYS A 126 5.50 -1.95 12.10
C LYS A 126 3.99 -1.85 11.85
N HIS A 127 3.61 -0.76 11.21
CA HIS A 127 2.22 -0.44 10.89
C HIS A 127 1.53 -1.57 10.10
N PRO A 128 0.21 -1.82 10.26
CA PRO A 128 -0.51 -2.91 9.59
C PRO A 128 -0.30 -2.98 8.08
N ILE A 129 -0.26 -1.85 7.36
CA ILE A 129 0.03 -1.83 5.92
C ILE A 129 1.44 -2.37 5.62
N TYR A 130 2.45 -2.09 6.47
CA TYR A 130 3.79 -2.64 6.31
C TYR A 130 3.91 -4.09 6.78
N GLN A 131 3.03 -4.55 7.70
CA GLN A 131 2.88 -5.99 7.95
C GLN A 131 2.38 -6.69 6.69
N PHE A 132 1.36 -6.14 6.02
CA PHE A 132 0.88 -6.66 4.73
C PHE A 132 2.01 -6.66 3.69
N LEU A 133 2.69 -5.55 3.46
CA LEU A 133 3.74 -5.45 2.44
C LEU A 133 4.92 -6.41 2.66
N THR A 134 5.13 -6.90 3.90
CA THR A 134 6.31 -7.68 4.26
C THR A 134 6.05 -9.11 4.71
N GLN A 135 4.80 -9.54 4.90
CA GLN A 135 4.46 -10.89 5.39
C GLN A 135 3.64 -11.67 4.36
N LYS A 136 4.18 -12.81 3.89
CA LYS A 136 3.52 -13.70 2.93
C LYS A 136 2.13 -14.13 3.40
N SER A 137 1.97 -14.39 4.70
CA SER A 137 0.68 -14.79 5.29
C SER A 137 -0.43 -13.74 5.15
N LYS A 138 -0.06 -12.48 4.87
CA LYS A 138 -0.99 -11.36 4.69
C LYS A 138 -1.13 -10.93 3.23
N ASN A 139 -0.04 -10.96 2.44
CA ASN A 139 0.00 -10.42 1.09
C ASN A 139 -0.09 -11.49 -0.01
N ASN A 140 -0.01 -12.75 0.34
CA ASN A 140 -0.03 -13.89 -0.58
C ASN A 140 1.06 -13.85 -1.67
N TYR A 141 2.10 -13.00 -1.49
CA TYR A 141 3.21 -12.83 -2.43
C TYR A 141 4.48 -13.48 -1.87
N ARG A 142 5.15 -12.84 -0.92
CA ARG A 142 6.34 -13.38 -0.23
C ARG A 142 6.65 -12.66 1.07
N ASP A 143 7.42 -13.28 1.93
CA ASP A 143 8.06 -12.61 3.04
C ASP A 143 9.18 -11.70 2.53
N SER A 144 9.27 -10.51 3.13
CA SER A 144 10.29 -9.52 2.81
C SER A 144 10.58 -8.63 4.02
N ARG A 145 11.54 -7.75 3.88
CA ARG A 145 11.83 -6.71 4.87
C ARG A 145 12.07 -5.38 4.19
N VAL A 146 11.75 -4.29 4.84
CA VAL A 146 12.21 -2.97 4.43
C VAL A 146 13.69 -2.86 4.79
N THR A 147 14.54 -2.68 3.79
CA THR A 147 16.00 -2.71 3.96
C THR A 147 16.60 -1.33 4.21
N TRP A 148 15.97 -0.27 3.69
CA TRP A 148 16.39 1.12 3.86
C TRP A 148 15.27 2.09 3.45
N ASN A 149 15.47 3.39 3.68
CA ASN A 149 14.61 4.43 3.13
C ASN A 149 14.55 4.37 1.61
N PHE A 150 13.43 4.74 1.02
CA PHE A 150 13.14 4.73 -0.42
C PHE A 150 13.04 3.32 -1.05
N GLN A 151 12.77 2.28 -0.25
CA GLN A 151 12.31 1.00 -0.80
C GLN A 151 10.90 1.16 -1.37
N LYS A 152 10.63 0.55 -2.52
CA LYS A 152 9.35 0.69 -3.20
C LYS A 152 8.66 -0.67 -3.34
N TYR A 153 7.33 -0.64 -3.28
CA TYR A 153 6.46 -1.76 -3.56
C TYR A 153 5.56 -1.35 -4.73
N LEU A 154 5.59 -2.12 -5.81
CA LEU A 154 4.73 -1.92 -6.97
C LEU A 154 3.50 -2.81 -6.83
N ILE A 155 2.34 -2.19 -6.85
CA ILE A 155 1.05 -2.80 -6.55
C ILE A 155 0.17 -2.67 -7.77
N ASN A 156 -0.42 -3.76 -8.22
CA ASN A 156 -1.29 -3.79 -9.40
C ASN A 156 -2.69 -3.20 -9.14
N LYS A 157 -3.51 -3.17 -10.18
CA LYS A 157 -4.87 -2.61 -10.17
C LYS A 157 -5.81 -3.31 -9.19
N GLU A 158 -5.52 -4.58 -8.86
CA GLU A 158 -6.24 -5.41 -7.88
C GLU A 158 -5.75 -5.19 -6.44
N GLY A 159 -4.74 -4.32 -6.23
CA GLY A 159 -4.16 -4.03 -4.92
C GLY A 159 -3.17 -5.08 -4.41
N ARG A 160 -2.61 -5.91 -5.30
CA ARG A 160 -1.65 -6.98 -4.96
C ARG A 160 -0.23 -6.57 -5.30
N ILE A 161 0.73 -7.02 -4.49
CA ILE A 161 2.15 -6.77 -4.75
C ILE A 161 2.58 -7.54 -6.00
N GLU A 162 3.22 -6.84 -6.94
CA GLU A 162 3.87 -7.45 -8.10
C GLU A 162 5.38 -7.42 -8.00
N LYS A 163 5.94 -6.28 -7.51
CA LYS A 163 7.39 -6.15 -7.37
C LYS A 163 7.78 -5.45 -6.07
N ILE A 164 8.94 -5.82 -5.57
CA ILE A 164 9.62 -5.13 -4.46
C ILE A 164 10.93 -4.60 -5.02
N ILE A 165 11.05 -3.29 -5.04
CA ILE A 165 12.15 -2.57 -5.69
C ILE A 165 13.13 -2.05 -4.63
N SER A 166 14.41 -2.29 -4.87
CA SER A 166 15.49 -1.86 -3.98
C SER A 166 15.46 -0.36 -3.70
N PRO A 167 15.84 0.06 -2.48
CA PRO A 167 16.08 1.49 -2.18
C PRO A 167 17.05 2.17 -3.15
N ARG A 168 18.05 1.43 -3.65
CA ARG A 168 19.09 1.96 -4.57
C ARG A 168 18.57 2.19 -5.98
N THR A 169 17.59 1.42 -6.45
CA THR A 169 16.98 1.60 -7.77
C THR A 169 16.34 2.98 -7.87
N ARG A 170 16.63 3.68 -8.95
CA ARG A 170 16.02 4.99 -9.23
C ARG A 170 14.51 4.84 -9.44
N PRO A 171 13.69 5.83 -8.98
CA PRO A 171 12.23 5.80 -9.22
C PRO A 171 11.86 5.80 -10.71
N ASP A 172 12.66 6.45 -11.54
CA ASP A 172 12.51 6.59 -12.98
C ASP A 172 13.27 5.54 -13.79
N SER A 173 13.63 4.40 -13.18
CA SER A 173 14.28 3.28 -13.89
C SER A 173 13.34 2.66 -14.93
N GLU A 174 13.93 2.13 -16.00
CA GLU A 174 13.20 1.45 -17.08
C GLU A 174 12.25 0.36 -16.55
N GLU A 175 12.68 -0.40 -15.55
CA GLU A 175 11.85 -1.43 -14.92
C GLU A 175 10.54 -0.86 -14.34
N ILE A 176 10.61 0.31 -13.70
CA ILE A 176 9.45 0.96 -13.08
C ILE A 176 8.59 1.63 -14.16
N VAL A 177 9.21 2.35 -15.08
CA VAL A 177 8.49 3.03 -16.17
C VAL A 177 7.76 2.02 -17.04
N SER A 178 8.42 0.93 -17.46
CA SER A 178 7.79 -0.14 -18.22
C SER A 178 6.60 -0.76 -17.44
N TRP A 179 6.76 -0.98 -16.13
CA TRP A 179 5.66 -1.49 -15.31
C TRP A 179 4.49 -0.51 -15.24
N ILE A 180 4.72 0.81 -15.17
CA ILE A 180 3.65 1.81 -15.17
C ILE A 180 2.89 1.81 -16.50
N THR A 181 3.62 1.79 -17.61
CA THR A 181 3.07 1.96 -18.98
C THR A 181 2.51 0.67 -19.57
N ASP A 182 2.80 -0.48 -18.98
CA ASP A 182 2.20 -1.75 -19.39
C ASP A 182 0.67 -1.69 -19.21
N VAL A 183 -0.08 -1.91 -20.27
CA VAL A 183 -1.55 -1.82 -20.31
C VAL A 183 -2.26 -3.12 -19.91
N ASN A 184 -1.51 -4.19 -19.60
CA ASN A 184 -2.06 -5.48 -19.17
C ASN A 184 -2.65 -5.44 -17.76
#